data_aed9d70d3c5ac1bdbb720a04fb59713f
#
_entry.id   aed9d70d3c5ac1bdbb720a04fb59713f
#
_cell.length_a   1.000
_cell.length_b   1.000
_cell.length_c   1.000
_cell.angle_alpha   90.00
_cell.angle_beta   90.00
_cell.angle_gamma   90.00
#
_symmetry.space_group_name_H-M   'P 1'
#
loop_
_entity.id
_entity.type
_entity.pdbx_description
1 polymer ?
#
loop_
_entity_poly.entity_id
_entity_poly.type
_entity_poly.pdbx_seq_one_letter_code
_entity_poly.pdbx_strand_id
1 'polypeptide(L)'
;GKYLIKAISQDYYEGMIDMTGRKTAYFVCPDLEEDVFIPTNNLNRALDKDKVKVYVYNRRKGRRPEGEVIEVVERAKTDFVGVIDIQKNFAFVSTANPKMYTDIFIPKDKLGEAEQGDVVLVHIEDWPKRADSPFGSVIKVLGKPGEHDTEIHAILAEYGLPAEFPVDVEKKKKKIDTSITEEEIKN
;
A
#
# COMPACT_ATOMS: atom_id res chain seq x y z
N GLY A 1 1.18 7.27 -42.54
CA GLY A 1 1.26 8.42 -41.84
C GLY A 1 0.23 8.79 -40.78
N LYS A 2 -0.67 9.68 -41.11
CA LYS A 2 -1.65 10.21 -40.15
C LYS A 2 -2.60 9.16 -39.52
N TYR A 3 -2.92 8.10 -40.24
CA TYR A 3 -3.79 7.03 -39.78
C TYR A 3 -3.11 6.10 -38.74
N LEU A 4 -1.84 5.83 -38.93
CA LEU A 4 -1.05 5.03 -38.00
C LEU A 4 -0.86 5.74 -36.64
N ILE A 5 -0.61 7.04 -36.67
CA ILE A 5 -0.45 7.83 -35.46
C ILE A 5 -1.78 7.93 -34.68
N LYS A 6 -2.90 8.04 -35.39
CA LYS A 6 -4.23 8.10 -34.77
C LYS A 6 -4.67 6.74 -34.18
N ALA A 7 -4.33 5.63 -34.82
CA ALA A 7 -4.57 4.29 -34.31
C ALA A 7 -3.73 3.98 -33.06
N ILE A 8 -2.46 4.40 -33.04
CA ILE A 8 -1.57 4.23 -31.87
C ILE A 8 -2.03 5.08 -30.69
N SER A 9 -2.54 6.31 -30.94
CA SER A 9 -3.04 7.18 -29.87
C SER A 9 -4.38 6.73 -29.29
N GLN A 10 -5.13 5.88 -29.98
CA GLN A 10 -6.42 5.37 -29.52
C GLN A 10 -6.30 4.15 -28.60
N ASP A 11 -5.16 3.49 -28.59
CA ASP A 11 -4.94 2.29 -27.78
C ASP A 11 -4.37 2.59 -26.39
N TYR A 12 -3.96 3.84 -26.14
CA TYR A 12 -3.41 4.28 -24.86
C TYR A 12 -4.39 5.20 -24.14
N TYR A 13 -4.61 4.91 -22.85
CA TYR A 13 -5.53 5.66 -22.00
C TYR A 13 -4.89 5.93 -20.66
N GLU A 14 -5.25 7.06 -20.07
CA GLU A 14 -4.91 7.36 -18.67
C GLU A 14 -6.16 7.21 -17.80
N GLY A 15 -5.99 6.58 -16.65
CA GLY A 15 -7.06 6.35 -15.70
C GLY A 15 -6.53 5.73 -14.42
N MET A 16 -7.41 5.05 -13.70
CA MET A 16 -7.14 4.55 -12.37
C MET A 16 -7.24 3.03 -12.31
N ILE A 17 -6.36 2.41 -11.53
CA ILE A 17 -6.46 0.99 -11.21
C ILE A 17 -7.43 0.79 -10.05
N ASP A 18 -8.36 -0.14 -10.21
CA ASP A 18 -9.26 -0.61 -9.18
C ASP A 18 -9.00 -2.09 -8.92
N MET A 19 -8.45 -2.39 -7.75
CA MET A 19 -8.20 -3.76 -7.32
C MET A 19 -9.45 -4.31 -6.64
N THR A 20 -9.97 -5.42 -7.12
CA THR A 20 -11.12 -6.11 -6.51
C THR A 20 -10.70 -7.23 -5.56
N GLY A 21 -9.41 -7.50 -5.49
CA GLY A 21 -8.80 -8.50 -4.62
C GLY A 21 -7.32 -8.63 -4.93
N ARG A 22 -6.64 -9.60 -4.36
CA ARG A 22 -5.18 -9.76 -4.51
C ARG A 22 -4.70 -10.00 -5.94
N LYS A 23 -5.53 -10.55 -6.78
CA LYS A 23 -5.14 -11.00 -8.13
C LYS A 23 -6.00 -10.43 -9.25
N THR A 24 -6.95 -9.59 -8.94
CA THR A 24 -7.88 -9.07 -9.94
C THR A 24 -7.86 -7.56 -9.93
N ALA A 25 -7.54 -6.99 -11.08
CA ALA A 25 -7.50 -5.55 -11.29
C ALA A 25 -8.29 -5.14 -12.51
N TYR A 26 -8.90 -3.98 -12.42
CA TYR A 26 -9.58 -3.32 -13.52
C TYR A 26 -9.03 -1.91 -13.71
N PHE A 27 -8.93 -1.50 -14.95
CA PHE A 27 -8.59 -0.13 -15.30
C PHE A 27 -9.88 0.63 -15.59
N VAL A 28 -10.08 1.70 -14.86
CA VAL A 28 -11.26 2.56 -14.97
C VAL A 28 -10.87 3.88 -15.64
N CYS A 29 -11.51 4.19 -16.74
CA CYS A 29 -11.28 5.41 -17.50
C CYS A 29 -12.60 5.99 -17.99
N PRO A 30 -12.85 7.30 -17.79
CA PRO A 30 -14.10 7.95 -18.26
C PRO A 30 -14.26 7.92 -19.78
N ASP A 31 -13.16 7.80 -20.53
CA ASP A 31 -13.18 7.75 -21.99
C ASP A 31 -13.57 6.37 -22.56
N LEU A 32 -13.70 5.36 -21.68
CA LEU A 32 -14.06 4.01 -22.04
C LEU A 32 -15.46 3.65 -21.52
N GLU A 33 -16.20 2.90 -22.31
CA GLU A 33 -17.53 2.44 -21.96
C GLU A 33 -17.53 1.33 -20.90
N GLU A 34 -16.49 0.54 -20.86
CA GLU A 34 -16.32 -0.62 -19.98
C GLU A 34 -14.96 -0.58 -19.30
N ASP A 35 -14.90 -1.11 -18.07
CA ASP A 35 -13.64 -1.31 -17.36
C ASP A 35 -12.78 -2.35 -18.07
N VAL A 36 -11.48 -2.09 -18.13
CA VAL A 36 -10.51 -2.97 -18.79
C VAL A 36 -9.89 -3.90 -17.77
N PHE A 37 -9.96 -5.20 -18.02
CA PHE A 37 -9.32 -6.20 -17.16
C PHE A 37 -7.80 -6.15 -17.31
N ILE A 38 -7.10 -6.06 -16.19
CA ILE A 38 -5.63 -6.07 -16.15
C ILE A 38 -5.19 -7.32 -15.37
N PRO A 39 -4.63 -8.33 -16.07
CA PRO A 39 -4.02 -9.46 -15.37
C PRO A 39 -2.89 -9.00 -14.43
N THR A 40 -2.67 -9.72 -13.35
CA THR A 40 -1.64 -9.36 -12.35
C THR A 40 -0.25 -9.18 -12.99
N ASN A 41 0.08 -10.02 -13.96
CA ASN A 41 1.35 -9.93 -14.68
C ASN A 41 1.49 -8.65 -15.53
N ASN A 42 0.38 -8.00 -15.83
CA ASN A 42 0.33 -6.79 -16.66
C ASN A 42 0.17 -5.51 -15.83
N LEU A 43 0.17 -5.62 -14.50
CA LEU A 43 0.04 -4.46 -13.61
C LEU A 43 1.26 -3.53 -13.61
N ASN A 44 2.41 -4.02 -14.00
CA ASN A 44 3.65 -3.23 -14.08
C ASN A 44 3.88 -2.38 -12.82
N ARG A 45 3.76 -3.00 -11.64
CA ARG A 45 3.95 -2.36 -10.33
C ARG A 45 2.86 -1.36 -9.93
N ALA A 46 1.72 -1.35 -10.61
CA ALA A 46 0.57 -0.55 -10.20
C ALA A 46 -0.09 -1.14 -8.97
N LEU A 47 -0.53 -0.28 -8.08
CA LEU A 47 -1.28 -0.60 -6.87
C LEU A 47 -2.71 -0.03 -6.95
N ASP A 48 -3.53 -0.40 -5.98
CA ASP A 48 -4.91 0.07 -5.92
C ASP A 48 -5.00 1.60 -5.91
N LYS A 49 -5.87 2.14 -6.76
CA LYS A 49 -6.13 3.57 -6.95
C LYS A 49 -4.99 4.37 -7.61
N ASP A 50 -3.91 3.72 -8.04
CA ASP A 50 -2.86 4.40 -8.79
C ASP A 50 -3.39 4.97 -10.10
N LYS A 51 -2.93 6.17 -10.45
CA LYS A 51 -3.14 6.74 -11.77
C LYS A 51 -2.11 6.16 -12.72
N VAL A 52 -2.59 5.54 -13.80
CA VAL A 52 -1.76 4.77 -14.73
C VAL A 52 -2.07 5.10 -16.16
N LYS A 53 -1.10 4.81 -17.01
CA LYS A 53 -1.27 4.77 -18.46
C LYS A 53 -1.35 3.32 -18.89
N VAL A 54 -2.41 2.96 -19.61
CA VAL A 54 -2.73 1.60 -20.02
C VAL A 54 -2.80 1.49 -21.53
N TYR A 55 -2.19 0.45 -22.06
CA TYR A 55 -2.41 0.00 -23.43
C TYR A 55 -3.56 -1.01 -23.43
N VAL A 56 -4.62 -0.71 -24.19
CA VAL A 56 -5.80 -1.56 -24.31
C VAL A 56 -5.66 -2.42 -25.57
N TYR A 57 -5.71 -3.73 -25.39
CA TYR A 57 -5.59 -4.68 -26.50
C TYR A 57 -6.81 -4.66 -27.42
N ASN A 58 -6.61 -4.93 -28.69
CA ASN A 58 -7.68 -5.09 -29.65
C ASN A 58 -8.66 -6.18 -29.19
N ARG A 59 -9.90 -5.79 -28.97
CA ARG A 59 -10.96 -6.66 -28.45
C ARG A 59 -11.38 -7.68 -29.51
N ARG A 60 -11.35 -8.94 -29.16
CA ARG A 60 -12.02 -10.00 -29.92
C ARG A 60 -13.52 -9.97 -29.59
N LYS A 61 -14.34 -10.14 -30.62
CA LYS A 61 -15.81 -10.16 -30.46
C LYS A 61 -16.26 -11.15 -29.38
N GLY A 62 -17.05 -10.67 -28.42
CA GLY A 62 -17.57 -11.48 -27.31
C GLY A 62 -16.65 -11.67 -26.11
N ARG A 63 -15.47 -11.03 -26.06
CA ARG A 63 -14.57 -11.07 -24.91
C ARG A 63 -14.54 -9.73 -24.19
N ARG A 64 -14.31 -9.76 -22.87
CA ARG A 64 -14.06 -8.54 -22.09
C ARG A 64 -12.79 -7.83 -22.57
N PRO A 65 -12.74 -6.50 -22.46
CA PRO A 65 -11.52 -5.78 -22.81
C PRO A 65 -10.39 -6.12 -21.82
N GLU A 66 -9.19 -6.29 -22.35
CA GLU A 66 -7.96 -6.53 -21.58
C GLU A 66 -6.88 -5.54 -21.98
N GLY A 67 -5.94 -5.30 -21.08
CA GLY A 67 -4.84 -4.40 -21.34
C GLY A 67 -3.65 -4.64 -20.41
N GLU A 68 -2.67 -3.76 -20.55
CA GLU A 68 -1.47 -3.74 -19.70
C GLU A 68 -1.13 -2.34 -19.27
N VAL A 69 -0.64 -2.20 -18.05
CA VAL A 69 -0.13 -0.93 -17.52
C VAL A 69 1.24 -0.66 -18.14
N ILE A 70 1.36 0.45 -18.84
CA ILE A 70 2.62 0.89 -19.45
C ILE A 70 3.45 1.68 -18.46
N GLU A 71 2.78 2.52 -17.66
CA GLU A 71 3.43 3.41 -16.72
C GLU A 71 2.50 3.74 -15.55
N VAL A 72 3.06 3.81 -14.35
CA VAL A 72 2.39 4.39 -13.19
C VAL A 72 2.69 5.89 -13.20
N VAL A 73 1.67 6.70 -13.50
CA VAL A 73 1.79 8.15 -13.62
C VAL A 73 1.88 8.80 -12.25
N GLU A 74 1.01 8.37 -11.34
CA GLU A 74 0.94 8.89 -9.99
C GLU A 74 0.54 7.79 -9.02
N ARG A 75 1.30 7.64 -7.94
CA ARG A 75 1.01 6.68 -6.89
C ARG A 75 -0.03 7.25 -5.93
N ALA A 76 -1.14 6.54 -5.73
CA ALA A 76 -2.22 6.99 -4.86
C ALA A 76 -1.84 6.91 -3.38
N LYS A 77 -1.08 5.87 -3.00
CA LYS A 77 -0.73 5.59 -1.61
C LYS A 77 0.69 5.04 -1.54
N THR A 78 1.51 5.63 -0.68
CA THR A 78 2.90 5.22 -0.46
C THR A 78 3.14 4.63 0.91
N ASP A 79 2.23 4.84 1.85
CA ASP A 79 2.35 4.39 3.23
C ASP A 79 1.36 3.25 3.50
N PHE A 80 1.86 2.18 4.10
CA PHE A 80 1.08 0.96 4.34
C PHE A 80 1.32 0.44 5.75
N VAL A 81 0.28 -0.15 6.32
CA VAL A 81 0.35 -0.84 7.60
C VAL A 81 0.43 -2.34 7.36
N GLY A 82 1.30 -3.00 8.06
CA GLY A 82 1.42 -4.45 8.00
C GLY A 82 2.22 -5.03 9.15
N VAL A 83 2.34 -6.34 9.15
CA VAL A 83 3.13 -7.10 10.12
C VAL A 83 4.48 -7.40 9.52
N ILE A 84 5.55 -7.09 10.26
CA ILE A 84 6.91 -7.30 9.79
C ILE A 84 7.40 -8.72 10.09
N ASP A 85 8.01 -9.34 9.09
CA ASP A 85 8.70 -10.62 9.20
C ASP A 85 10.17 -10.41 8.92
N ILE A 86 10.99 -10.46 9.96
CA ILE A 86 12.43 -10.16 9.90
C ILE A 86 13.21 -11.42 9.59
N GLN A 87 14.00 -11.34 8.53
CA GLN A 87 14.97 -12.36 8.14
C GLN A 87 16.39 -11.92 8.55
N LYS A 88 17.37 -12.72 8.23
CA LYS A 88 18.77 -12.47 8.63
C LYS A 88 19.31 -11.11 8.18
N ASN A 89 19.03 -10.71 6.93
CA ASN A 89 19.59 -9.50 6.31
C ASN A 89 18.55 -8.55 5.76
N PHE A 90 17.27 -8.87 5.88
CA PHE A 90 16.17 -8.09 5.35
C PHE A 90 14.87 -8.45 6.08
N ALA A 91 13.81 -7.76 5.76
CA ALA A 91 12.46 -8.10 6.24
C ALA A 91 11.44 -7.93 5.13
N PHE A 92 10.28 -8.56 5.32
CA PHE A 92 9.09 -8.30 4.54
C PHE A 92 7.98 -7.78 5.45
N VAL A 93 7.16 -6.88 4.92
CA VAL A 93 5.95 -6.43 5.59
C VAL A 93 4.75 -6.91 4.79
N SER A 94 3.94 -7.74 5.44
CA SER A 94 2.69 -8.25 4.88
C SER A 94 1.53 -7.37 5.33
N THR A 95 0.85 -6.73 4.38
CA THR A 95 -0.30 -5.91 4.69
C THR A 95 -1.56 -6.76 4.87
N ALA A 96 -2.44 -6.33 5.75
CA ALA A 96 -3.75 -6.96 5.93
C ALA A 96 -4.75 -6.57 4.82
N ASN A 97 -4.41 -5.58 3.99
CA ASN A 97 -5.24 -5.11 2.90
C ASN A 97 -5.38 -6.19 1.81
N PRO A 98 -6.59 -6.70 1.53
CA PRO A 98 -6.78 -7.73 0.51
C PRO A 98 -6.51 -7.25 -0.92
N LYS A 99 -6.42 -5.96 -1.13
CA LYS A 99 -6.10 -5.35 -2.42
C LYS A 99 -4.59 -5.26 -2.69
N MET A 100 -3.77 -5.47 -1.67
CA MET A 100 -2.30 -5.52 -1.82
C MET A 100 -1.87 -6.92 -2.23
N TYR A 101 -1.31 -7.06 -3.43
CA TYR A 101 -0.96 -8.36 -4.02
C TYR A 101 0.49 -8.77 -3.78
N THR A 102 1.28 -7.96 -3.10
CA THR A 102 2.70 -8.21 -2.81
C THR A 102 3.07 -7.74 -1.41
N ASP A 103 4.10 -8.34 -0.85
CA ASP A 103 4.71 -7.86 0.39
C ASP A 103 5.71 -6.73 0.09
N ILE A 104 6.04 -5.93 1.11
CA ILE A 104 6.99 -4.83 0.99
C ILE A 104 8.34 -5.29 1.53
N PHE A 105 9.39 -5.17 0.73
CA PHE A 105 10.75 -5.51 1.10
C PHE A 105 11.38 -4.36 1.90
N ILE A 106 11.93 -4.68 3.07
CA ILE A 106 12.60 -3.72 3.95
C ILE A 106 14.06 -4.14 4.11
N PRO A 107 15.03 -3.35 3.62
CA PRO A 107 16.44 -3.58 3.89
C PRO A 107 16.76 -3.50 5.39
N LYS A 108 17.76 -4.21 5.84
CA LYS A 108 18.16 -4.28 7.25
C LYS A 108 18.43 -2.91 7.89
N ASP A 109 19.05 -2.01 7.16
CA ASP A 109 19.36 -0.64 7.60
C ASP A 109 18.12 0.27 7.72
N LYS A 110 16.96 -0.18 7.21
CA LYS A 110 15.70 0.58 7.23
C LYS A 110 14.63 -0.02 8.14
N LEU A 111 14.99 -1.00 8.95
CA LEU A 111 14.09 -1.62 9.94
C LEU A 111 13.75 -0.71 11.11
N GLY A 112 14.63 0.23 11.43
CA GLY A 112 14.48 1.07 12.62
C GLY A 112 14.48 0.24 13.91
N GLU A 113 13.52 0.50 14.78
CA GLU A 113 13.34 -0.21 16.05
C GLU A 113 12.37 -1.39 15.98
N ALA A 114 11.94 -1.77 14.77
CA ALA A 114 10.96 -2.84 14.58
C ALA A 114 11.53 -4.21 15.01
N GLU A 115 10.70 -4.98 15.69
CA GLU A 115 10.98 -6.35 16.11
C GLU A 115 10.11 -7.34 15.34
N GLN A 116 10.51 -8.61 15.38
CA GLN A 116 9.76 -9.67 14.72
C GLN A 116 8.28 -9.68 15.14
N GLY A 117 7.41 -9.63 14.15
CA GLY A 117 5.96 -9.69 14.34
C GLY A 117 5.30 -8.38 14.73
N ASP A 118 6.04 -7.28 14.79
CA ASP A 118 5.46 -5.97 15.06
C ASP A 118 4.51 -5.51 13.95
N VAL A 119 3.48 -4.76 14.34
CA VAL A 119 2.67 -3.98 13.41
C VAL A 119 3.40 -2.67 13.14
N VAL A 120 3.70 -2.41 11.89
CA VAL A 120 4.51 -1.25 11.48
C VAL A 120 3.81 -0.45 10.39
N LEU A 121 4.11 0.86 10.38
CA LEU A 121 3.81 1.73 9.25
C LEU A 121 5.07 1.84 8.41
N VAL A 122 4.94 1.53 7.12
CA VAL A 122 6.05 1.56 6.17
C VAL A 122 5.77 2.50 5.02
N HIS A 123 6.82 3.09 4.48
CA HIS A 123 6.78 3.96 3.32
C HIS A 123 7.47 3.26 2.15
N ILE A 124 6.81 3.19 1.00
CA ILE A 124 7.42 2.69 -0.24
C ILE A 124 8.33 3.78 -0.79
N GLU A 125 9.63 3.51 -0.88
CA GLU A 125 10.62 4.43 -1.41
C GLU A 125 10.85 4.24 -2.90
N ASP A 126 10.90 2.98 -3.34
CA ASP A 126 11.17 2.64 -4.73
C ASP A 126 10.60 1.25 -5.07
N TRP A 127 10.31 1.05 -6.32
CA TRP A 127 9.97 -0.27 -6.85
C TRP A 127 10.70 -0.51 -8.17
N PRO A 128 11.92 -1.08 -8.11
CA PRO A 128 12.71 -1.36 -9.30
C PRO A 128 11.99 -2.25 -10.30
N LYS A 129 12.19 -2.02 -11.57
CA LYS A 129 11.51 -2.77 -12.66
C LYS A 129 11.70 -4.29 -12.59
N ARG A 130 12.80 -4.75 -12.03
CA ARG A 130 13.13 -6.17 -11.91
C ARG A 130 12.80 -6.77 -10.55
N ALA A 131 12.27 -5.97 -9.62
CA ALA A 131 11.92 -6.44 -8.29
C ALA A 131 10.47 -6.89 -8.23
N ASP A 132 10.23 -8.03 -7.63
CA ASP A 132 8.89 -8.58 -7.42
C ASP A 132 8.13 -7.83 -6.33
N SER A 133 8.84 -7.16 -5.44
CA SER A 133 8.27 -6.41 -4.33
C SER A 133 8.81 -4.98 -4.28
N PRO A 134 7.99 -4.01 -3.84
CA PRO A 134 8.48 -2.66 -3.61
C PRO A 134 9.45 -2.61 -2.45
N PHE A 135 10.38 -1.67 -2.49
CA PHE A 135 11.33 -1.39 -1.42
C PHE A 135 10.80 -0.27 -0.55
N GLY A 136 10.81 -0.48 0.75
CA GLY A 136 10.33 0.52 1.70
C GLY A 136 11.19 0.64 2.94
N SER A 137 10.77 1.54 3.81
CA SER A 137 11.37 1.77 5.12
C SER A 137 10.30 1.79 6.19
N VAL A 138 10.64 1.33 7.40
CA VAL A 138 9.76 1.44 8.55
C VAL A 138 9.77 2.89 9.03
N ILE A 139 8.60 3.54 8.99
CA ILE A 139 8.42 4.90 9.49
C ILE A 139 8.18 4.87 10.99
N LYS A 140 7.32 3.94 11.45
CA LYS A 140 6.87 3.87 12.83
C LYS A 140 6.48 2.44 13.20
N VAL A 141 6.80 2.03 14.42
CA VAL A 141 6.28 0.81 15.03
C VAL A 141 4.98 1.17 15.76
N LEU A 142 3.89 0.50 15.41
CA LEU A 142 2.56 0.79 15.96
C LEU A 142 2.28 -0.04 17.23
N GLY A 143 2.93 -1.18 17.37
CA GLY A 143 2.80 -2.06 18.51
C GLY A 143 2.75 -3.53 18.14
N LYS A 144 2.29 -4.38 19.05
CA LYS A 144 2.13 -5.82 18.83
C LYS A 144 0.74 -6.13 18.28
N PRO A 145 0.60 -7.17 17.43
CA PRO A 145 -0.73 -7.60 16.96
C PRO A 145 -1.64 -8.00 18.12
N GLY A 146 -2.91 -7.65 18.04
CA GLY A 146 -3.91 -7.98 19.05
C GLY A 146 -4.04 -6.98 20.20
N GLU A 147 -3.11 -6.05 20.35
CA GLU A 147 -3.23 -4.95 21.29
C GLU A 147 -4.26 -3.92 20.78
N HIS A 148 -5.15 -3.47 21.65
CA HIS A 148 -6.24 -2.55 21.28
C HIS A 148 -5.72 -1.22 20.70
N ASP A 149 -4.74 -0.61 21.33
CA ASP A 149 -4.13 0.64 20.88
C ASP A 149 -3.43 0.46 19.52
N THR A 150 -2.78 -0.68 19.32
CA THR A 150 -2.14 -1.03 18.04
C THR A 150 -3.16 -1.13 16.91
N GLU A 151 -4.31 -1.76 17.16
CA GLU A 151 -5.38 -1.88 16.18
C GLU A 151 -5.98 -0.52 15.79
N ILE A 152 -6.18 0.36 16.75
CA ILE A 152 -6.66 1.74 16.51
C ILE A 152 -5.64 2.52 15.69
N HIS A 153 -4.36 2.48 16.06
CA HIS A 153 -3.29 3.15 15.33
C HIS A 153 -3.17 2.62 13.89
N ALA A 154 -3.33 1.31 13.71
CA ALA A 154 -3.30 0.69 12.39
C ALA A 154 -4.45 1.17 11.49
N ILE A 155 -5.66 1.27 12.03
CA ILE A 155 -6.83 1.79 11.30
C ILE A 155 -6.61 3.25 10.90
N LEU A 156 -6.15 4.09 11.82
CA LEU A 156 -5.89 5.50 11.55
C LEU A 156 -4.82 5.68 10.47
N ALA A 157 -3.73 4.92 10.56
CA ALA A 157 -2.64 4.96 9.59
C ALA A 157 -3.08 4.47 8.20
N GLU A 158 -3.94 3.45 8.14
CA GLU A 158 -4.48 2.91 6.88
C GLU A 158 -5.31 3.96 6.13
N TYR A 159 -6.03 4.82 6.83
CA TYR A 159 -6.80 5.91 6.24
C TYR A 159 -5.99 7.20 6.04
N GLY A 160 -4.67 7.17 6.29
CA GLY A 160 -3.81 8.34 6.15
C GLY A 160 -4.02 9.39 7.24
N LEU A 161 -4.72 9.05 8.31
CA LEU A 161 -4.93 9.91 9.47
C LEU A 161 -3.71 9.84 10.40
N PRO A 162 -3.44 10.91 11.21
CA PRO A 162 -2.34 10.86 12.15
C PRO A 162 -2.51 9.71 13.14
N ALA A 163 -1.61 8.73 13.09
CA ALA A 163 -1.57 7.61 14.03
C ALA A 163 -0.90 8.00 15.35
N GLU A 164 -0.65 9.29 15.54
CA GLU A 164 -0.06 9.82 16.75
C GLU A 164 -1.11 10.61 17.52
N PHE A 165 -1.41 10.14 18.74
CA PHE A 165 -1.96 11.04 19.73
C PHE A 165 -0.89 12.10 20.04
N PRO A 166 -1.27 13.36 20.28
CA PRO A 166 -0.32 14.36 20.74
C PRO A 166 0.50 13.79 21.90
N VAL A 167 1.81 13.89 21.82
CA VAL A 167 2.75 13.35 22.83
C VAL A 167 2.38 13.81 24.24
N ASP A 168 1.79 14.98 24.36
CA ASP A 168 1.31 15.55 25.63
C ASP A 168 0.16 14.75 26.26
N VAL A 169 -0.71 14.10 25.48
CA VAL A 169 -1.82 13.29 25.99
C VAL A 169 -1.31 11.96 26.53
N GLU A 170 -0.35 11.33 25.87
CA GLU A 170 0.27 10.09 26.37
C GLU A 170 1.07 10.32 27.66
N LYS A 171 1.82 11.41 27.75
CA LYS A 171 2.55 11.79 28.97
C LYS A 171 1.61 12.10 30.13
N LYS A 172 0.51 12.77 29.90
CA LYS A 172 -0.52 13.04 30.92
C LYS A 172 -1.21 11.76 31.41
N LYS A 173 -1.50 10.83 30.48
CA LYS A 173 -2.10 9.53 30.81
C LYS A 173 -1.18 8.69 31.70
N LYS A 174 0.10 8.59 31.36
CA LYS A 174 1.11 7.89 32.17
C LYS A 174 1.33 8.55 33.54
N LYS A 175 1.29 9.87 33.62
CA LYS A 175 1.41 10.63 34.85
C LYS A 175 0.22 10.42 35.77
N ILE A 176 -0.99 10.36 35.24
CA ILE A 176 -2.22 10.11 36.00
C ILE A 176 -2.23 8.68 36.55
N ASP A 177 -1.87 7.68 35.76
CA ASP A 177 -1.79 6.29 36.21
C ASP A 177 -0.73 6.09 37.31
N THR A 178 0.40 6.76 37.19
CA THR A 178 1.46 6.73 38.24
C THR A 178 1.05 7.43 39.53
N SER A 179 0.32 8.54 39.46
CA SER A 179 -0.17 9.25 40.64
C SER A 179 -1.27 8.50 41.38
N ILE A 180 -2.15 7.81 40.70
CA ILE A 180 -3.18 6.94 41.28
C ILE A 180 -2.54 5.77 42.02
N THR A 181 -1.52 5.16 41.47
CA THR A 181 -0.79 4.05 42.08
C THR A 181 -0.05 4.47 43.34
N GLU A 182 0.54 5.66 43.37
CA GLU A 182 1.20 6.21 44.55
C GLU A 182 0.23 6.57 45.68
N GLU A 183 -0.95 7.08 45.36
CA GLU A 183 -2.01 7.36 46.35
C GLU A 183 -2.60 6.08 46.94
N GLU A 184 -2.78 5.03 46.16
CA GLU A 184 -3.23 3.70 46.65
C GLU A 184 -2.21 3.05 47.61
N ILE A 185 -0.93 3.22 47.35
CA ILE A 185 0.14 2.67 48.20
C ILE A 185 0.27 3.44 49.54
N LYS A 186 -0.04 4.74 49.57
CA LYS A 186 0.04 5.56 50.78
C LYS A 186 -1.15 5.42 51.74
N ASN A 187 -2.25 4.82 51.30
CA ASN A 187 -3.43 4.53 52.08
C ASN A 187 -3.48 3.05 52.44
#